data_9360adeebc25c25ec3a1a05da697dc4b
#
_entry.id   9360adeebc25c25ec3a1a05da697dc4b
#
_cell.length_a   1.000
_cell.length_b   1.000
_cell.length_c   1.000
_cell.angle_alpha   90.00
_cell.angle_beta   90.00
_cell.angle_gamma   90.00
#
_symmetry.space_group_name_H-M   'P 1'
#
loop_
_entity.id
_entity.type
_entity.pdbx_description
1 polymer ?
#
loop_
_entity_poly.entity_id
_entity_poly.type
_entity_poly.pdbx_seq_one_letter_code
_entity_poly.pdbx_strand_id
1 'polypeptide(L)'
;MKHNILTIGILALSAISANASNPSQPQDTSVATDSLQRIIKRAELGDNEAQNQVGSWYYSGTHGVEQNYDKAYHWWSKSALNGNVLAMGNLGICYQFGRGVEKDSIDAQRLYITAISKGNDRLMEERIRLADNGSTFDQMLVATIYHNGKGTDKNDALATKYYEMAAKAQSVDGQRQLALLYMNTRQPDKAAQWFKAAADQGDLPSTYYIGRLLIDGKGIRQDVQQGVIYMLDAANRNFAQAQCDMGDLYAEGIGVRKDQEQAATWYQVAAWNNSVKGMWQLANCYTYGNGIRQDYDQALFWFAEASANGYRRSFEKFIESEIAKSTPFYNYMAGMKAYINNDYDEAMRLFKIVDKAKIADGKTMIAVCYANSKYAKSNPKKAVKELTKIADDNAAACFYLASLYEVGRGVKKDFDKALELYIKAAEMGNPAAQCYLGDIYYEGRNVEQNYQKAVDFYLAAEKQHQLNSNATKRLADCYQKGRGGLEADTKRAKTLLEKPSTNNISKLLELIK
;
A
#
# COMPACT_ATOMS: atom_id res chain seq x y z
N MET A 1 15.68 -43.27 3.07
CA MET A 1 16.76 -43.42 2.09
C MET A 1 17.65 -42.20 2.13
N LYS A 2 18.93 -42.37 2.06
CA LYS A 2 20.01 -41.52 2.52
C LYS A 2 19.94 -40.05 2.07
N HIS A 3 20.00 -39.14 3.05
CA HIS A 3 20.26 -37.71 2.86
C HIS A 3 21.67 -37.54 2.26
N ASN A 4 21.74 -37.14 1.02
CA ASN A 4 22.93 -36.50 0.48
C ASN A 4 22.87 -35.02 0.82
N ILE A 5 23.48 -34.66 1.94
CA ILE A 5 23.86 -33.29 2.23
C ILE A 5 24.98 -32.95 1.26
N LEU A 6 24.64 -32.28 0.16
CA LEU A 6 25.63 -31.63 -0.68
C LEU A 6 26.28 -30.54 0.17
N THR A 7 27.48 -30.82 0.64
CA THR A 7 28.37 -29.83 1.21
C THR A 7 28.67 -28.82 0.12
N ILE A 8 27.93 -27.71 0.07
CA ILE A 8 28.21 -26.58 -0.81
C ILE A 8 29.56 -26.04 -0.35
N GLY A 9 30.60 -26.33 -1.12
CA GLY A 9 31.93 -25.83 -0.89
C GLY A 9 31.93 -24.31 -0.93
N ILE A 10 32.08 -23.72 0.24
CA ILE A 10 32.25 -22.28 0.42
C ILE A 10 33.62 -21.93 -0.16
N LEU A 11 33.65 -21.45 -1.40
CA LEU A 11 34.81 -20.75 -1.91
C LEU A 11 34.85 -19.36 -1.27
N ALA A 12 35.45 -19.30 -0.07
CA ALA A 12 36.04 -18.08 0.42
C ALA A 12 37.17 -17.71 -0.56
N LEU A 13 36.90 -16.84 -1.50
CA LEU A 13 37.83 -16.39 -2.50
C LEU A 13 38.77 -15.34 -1.90
N SER A 14 39.70 -15.81 -1.10
CA SER A 14 40.96 -15.10 -0.91
C SER A 14 41.83 -15.34 -2.14
N ALA A 15 42.27 -14.27 -2.77
CA ALA A 15 43.38 -14.33 -3.70
C ALA A 15 44.62 -14.84 -2.95
N ILE A 16 44.89 -16.14 -3.02
CA ILE A 16 46.18 -16.72 -2.62
C ILE A 16 46.98 -16.85 -3.91
N SER A 17 47.94 -15.95 -4.07
CA SER A 17 49.06 -16.19 -4.95
C SER A 17 49.74 -17.47 -4.48
N ALA A 18 49.75 -18.49 -5.37
CA ALA A 18 50.43 -19.73 -5.12
C ALA A 18 51.95 -19.48 -5.00
N ASN A 19 52.49 -19.67 -3.81
CA ASN A 19 53.86 -20.09 -3.64
C ASN A 19 53.83 -21.44 -2.92
N ALA A 20 54.01 -22.47 -3.72
CA ALA A 20 54.30 -23.82 -3.21
C ALA A 20 55.73 -23.80 -2.59
N SER A 21 55.80 -24.00 -1.27
CA SER A 21 57.02 -24.37 -0.60
C SER A 21 56.73 -25.32 0.55
N ASN A 22 57.29 -26.50 0.42
CA ASN A 22 57.63 -27.58 1.34
C ASN A 22 56.92 -27.67 2.74
N PRO A 23 56.40 -28.82 3.12
CA PRO A 23 55.84 -29.07 4.43
C PRO A 23 56.92 -29.59 5.40
N SER A 24 57.53 -28.70 6.18
CA SER A 24 58.20 -29.06 7.44
C SER A 24 58.85 -27.83 8.11
N GLN A 25 58.04 -27.03 8.79
CA GLN A 25 58.45 -26.22 9.96
C GLN A 25 57.21 -25.92 10.83
N PRO A 26 57.31 -25.91 12.17
CA PRO A 26 56.20 -25.44 13.01
C PRO A 26 55.96 -23.95 12.71
N GLN A 27 54.78 -23.63 12.20
CA GLN A 27 54.41 -22.24 12.00
C GLN A 27 54.39 -21.50 13.34
N ASP A 28 55.20 -20.45 13.42
CA ASP A 28 55.30 -19.57 14.57
C ASP A 28 53.92 -18.91 14.82
N THR A 29 53.19 -19.43 15.82
CA THR A 29 51.84 -18.97 16.17
C THR A 29 51.82 -17.49 16.58
N SER A 30 52.96 -16.90 16.95
CA SER A 30 53.08 -15.48 17.34
C SER A 30 52.92 -14.56 16.14
N VAL A 31 53.53 -14.89 15.00
CA VAL A 31 53.44 -14.08 13.76
C VAL A 31 52.05 -14.11 13.14
N ALA A 32 51.35 -15.26 13.24
CA ALA A 32 49.97 -15.40 12.76
C ALA A 32 48.99 -14.57 13.62
N THR A 33 49.18 -14.55 14.95
CA THR A 33 48.38 -13.75 15.87
C THR A 33 48.58 -12.26 15.70
N ASP A 34 49.77 -11.79 15.46
CA ASP A 34 50.10 -10.39 15.19
C ASP A 34 49.44 -9.90 13.87
N SER A 35 49.41 -10.77 12.86
CA SER A 35 48.80 -10.44 11.57
C SER A 35 47.25 -10.33 11.69
N LEU A 36 46.61 -11.23 12.45
CA LEU A 36 45.18 -11.21 12.73
C LEU A 36 44.79 -9.91 13.44
N GLN A 37 45.47 -9.58 14.56
CA GLN A 37 45.18 -8.39 15.35
C GLN A 37 45.33 -7.10 14.53
N ARG A 38 46.34 -7.05 13.65
CA ARG A 38 46.57 -5.90 12.75
C ARG A 38 45.39 -5.69 11.78
N ILE A 39 44.85 -6.75 11.18
CA ILE A 39 43.73 -6.64 10.25
C ILE A 39 42.43 -6.28 10.99
N ILE A 40 42.17 -6.86 12.18
CA ILE A 40 41.01 -6.49 13.00
C ILE A 40 41.11 -5.00 13.38
N LYS A 41 42.25 -4.50 13.79
CA LYS A 41 42.44 -3.08 14.11
C LYS A 41 42.19 -2.16 12.90
N ARG A 42 42.63 -2.55 11.70
CA ARG A 42 42.31 -1.83 10.46
C ARG A 42 40.81 -1.80 10.20
N ALA A 43 40.12 -2.94 10.38
CA ALA A 43 38.65 -3.03 10.22
C ALA A 43 37.91 -2.13 11.22
N GLU A 44 38.37 -2.08 12.48
CA GLU A 44 37.83 -1.18 13.52
C GLU A 44 38.03 0.30 13.17
N LEU A 45 39.14 0.65 12.52
CA LEU A 45 39.45 1.99 12.03
C LEU A 45 38.70 2.35 10.73
N GLY A 46 37.84 1.46 10.21
CA GLY A 46 36.98 1.73 9.07
C GLY A 46 37.55 1.27 7.70
N ASP A 47 38.66 0.54 7.69
CA ASP A 47 39.19 -0.03 6.45
C ASP A 47 38.20 -1.05 5.87
N ASN A 48 37.64 -0.70 4.73
CA ASN A 48 36.53 -1.41 4.10
C ASN A 48 36.90 -2.84 3.64
N GLU A 49 38.11 -3.03 3.12
CA GLU A 49 38.58 -4.35 2.72
C GLU A 49 38.90 -5.22 3.93
N ALA A 50 39.52 -4.65 4.97
CA ALA A 50 39.78 -5.35 6.22
C ALA A 50 38.46 -5.79 6.90
N GLN A 51 37.41 -4.95 6.87
CA GLN A 51 36.05 -5.31 7.36
C GLN A 51 35.49 -6.52 6.60
N ASN A 52 35.55 -6.53 5.27
CA ASN A 52 35.12 -7.67 4.48
C ASN A 52 35.94 -8.94 4.82
N GLN A 53 37.23 -8.82 4.96
CA GLN A 53 38.14 -9.92 5.27
C GLN A 53 37.85 -10.51 6.65
N VAL A 54 37.70 -9.67 7.69
CA VAL A 54 37.35 -10.09 9.06
C VAL A 54 35.98 -10.77 9.09
N GLY A 55 35.00 -10.24 8.36
CA GLY A 55 33.69 -10.88 8.17
C GLY A 55 33.83 -12.30 7.61
N SER A 56 34.70 -12.50 6.61
CA SER A 56 34.94 -13.81 5.98
C SER A 56 35.61 -14.79 6.95
N TRP A 57 36.50 -14.32 7.79
CA TRP A 57 37.15 -15.15 8.81
C TRP A 57 36.16 -15.63 9.88
N TYR A 58 35.30 -14.73 10.40
CA TYR A 58 34.25 -15.14 11.34
C TYR A 58 33.23 -16.06 10.70
N TYR A 59 32.92 -15.90 9.42
CA TYR A 59 31.99 -16.77 8.72
C TYR A 59 32.51 -18.21 8.57
N SER A 60 33.81 -18.37 8.28
CA SER A 60 34.45 -19.67 8.04
C SER A 60 35.11 -20.28 9.29
N GLY A 61 35.32 -19.53 10.37
CA GLY A 61 36.05 -19.99 11.53
C GLY A 61 37.53 -20.23 11.22
N THR A 62 38.17 -19.31 10.47
CA THR A 62 39.57 -19.45 10.02
C THR A 62 40.45 -18.34 10.60
N HIS A 63 41.75 -18.43 10.39
CA HIS A 63 42.76 -17.41 10.81
C HIS A 63 42.78 -17.15 12.33
N GLY A 64 42.45 -18.16 13.16
CA GLY A 64 42.51 -18.05 14.61
C GLY A 64 41.28 -17.47 15.28
N VAL A 65 40.15 -17.29 14.53
CA VAL A 65 38.85 -16.93 15.09
C VAL A 65 37.89 -18.11 15.03
N GLU A 66 37.05 -18.25 16.05
CA GLU A 66 35.95 -19.20 16.02
C GLU A 66 34.86 -18.73 15.06
N GLN A 67 34.16 -19.68 14.43
CA GLN A 67 33.03 -19.37 13.56
C GLN A 67 31.95 -18.61 14.34
N ASN A 68 31.55 -17.46 13.82
CA ASN A 68 30.51 -16.63 14.42
C ASN A 68 29.78 -15.84 13.33
N TYR A 69 28.56 -16.27 13.00
CA TYR A 69 27.77 -15.65 11.94
C TYR A 69 27.28 -14.25 12.30
N ASP A 70 27.03 -13.94 13.58
CA ASP A 70 26.61 -12.58 14.00
C ASP A 70 27.73 -11.57 13.80
N LYS A 71 28.99 -11.97 14.14
CA LYS A 71 30.16 -11.14 13.88
C LYS A 71 30.45 -11.01 12.37
N ALA A 72 30.26 -12.09 11.60
CA ALA A 72 30.41 -12.05 10.15
C ALA A 72 29.40 -11.07 9.52
N TYR A 73 28.13 -11.19 9.88
CA TYR A 73 27.07 -10.27 9.46
C TYR A 73 27.40 -8.82 9.82
N HIS A 74 27.82 -8.57 11.06
CA HIS A 74 28.19 -7.22 11.52
C HIS A 74 29.29 -6.59 10.66
N TRP A 75 30.39 -7.33 10.42
CA TRP A 75 31.50 -6.81 9.66
C TRP A 75 31.17 -6.63 8.17
N TRP A 76 30.46 -7.58 7.56
CA TRP A 76 30.02 -7.45 6.18
C TRP A 76 28.98 -6.35 6.00
N SER A 77 28.10 -6.12 6.99
CA SER A 77 27.16 -4.99 6.95
C SER A 77 27.90 -3.64 6.93
N LYS A 78 28.92 -3.46 7.79
CA LYS A 78 29.75 -2.25 7.77
C LYS A 78 30.46 -2.06 6.43
N SER A 79 31.09 -3.11 5.93
CA SER A 79 31.81 -3.07 4.67
C SER A 79 30.89 -2.81 3.48
N ALA A 80 29.71 -3.44 3.44
CA ALA A 80 28.70 -3.24 2.39
C ALA A 80 28.12 -1.81 2.40
N LEU A 81 27.86 -1.25 3.57
CA LEU A 81 27.43 0.15 3.72
C LEU A 81 28.47 1.14 3.16
N ASN A 82 29.76 0.83 3.30
CA ASN A 82 30.85 1.61 2.72
C ASN A 82 31.11 1.29 1.24
N GLY A 83 30.23 0.54 0.60
CA GLY A 83 30.25 0.29 -0.84
C GLY A 83 31.07 -0.91 -1.30
N ASN A 84 31.59 -1.75 -0.40
CA ASN A 84 32.34 -2.94 -0.79
C ASN A 84 31.44 -3.97 -1.47
N VAL A 85 31.70 -4.20 -2.73
CA VAL A 85 30.87 -5.06 -3.62
C VAL A 85 30.94 -6.53 -3.22
N LEU A 86 32.10 -7.01 -2.74
CA LEU A 86 32.26 -8.38 -2.25
C LEU A 86 31.48 -8.59 -0.95
N ALA A 87 31.56 -7.62 -0.03
CA ALA A 87 30.81 -7.66 1.21
C ALA A 87 29.28 -7.64 0.98
N MET A 88 28.81 -6.92 -0.05
CA MET A 88 27.38 -6.98 -0.44
C MET A 88 26.96 -8.40 -0.85
N GLY A 89 27.79 -9.09 -1.64
CA GLY A 89 27.56 -10.49 -2.00
C GLY A 89 27.56 -11.42 -0.80
N ASN A 90 28.53 -11.27 0.09
CA ASN A 90 28.65 -12.05 1.32
C ASN A 90 27.47 -11.78 2.29
N LEU A 91 27.03 -10.55 2.41
CA LEU A 91 25.85 -10.18 3.21
C LEU A 91 24.58 -10.80 2.62
N GLY A 92 24.47 -10.92 1.30
CA GLY A 92 23.40 -11.65 0.63
C GLY A 92 23.34 -13.12 1.05
N ILE A 93 24.50 -13.78 1.30
CA ILE A 93 24.57 -15.15 1.83
C ILE A 93 23.96 -15.20 3.24
N CYS A 94 24.26 -14.20 4.10
CA CYS A 94 23.68 -14.14 5.45
C CYS A 94 22.15 -14.13 5.40
N TYR A 95 21.56 -13.28 4.59
CA TYR A 95 20.10 -13.20 4.42
C TYR A 95 19.51 -14.44 3.74
N GLN A 96 20.18 -15.01 2.74
CA GLN A 96 19.68 -16.20 2.04
C GLN A 96 19.54 -17.41 2.96
N PHE A 97 20.48 -17.59 3.88
CA PHE A 97 20.54 -18.77 4.74
C PHE A 97 20.18 -18.48 6.21
N GLY A 98 19.89 -17.25 6.59
CA GLY A 98 19.59 -16.87 7.97
C GLY A 98 20.81 -16.99 8.89
N ARG A 99 22.00 -16.53 8.46
CA ARG A 99 23.24 -16.64 9.21
C ARG A 99 23.64 -15.31 9.82
N GLY A 100 23.49 -15.17 11.13
CA GLY A 100 23.71 -13.91 11.85
C GLY A 100 22.62 -12.85 11.63
N VAL A 101 21.54 -13.21 10.96
CA VAL A 101 20.36 -12.38 10.69
C VAL A 101 19.18 -13.28 10.35
N GLU A 102 17.96 -12.83 10.55
CA GLU A 102 16.76 -13.56 10.09
C GLU A 102 16.80 -13.76 8.57
N LYS A 103 16.38 -14.95 8.12
CA LYS A 103 16.36 -15.31 6.71
C LYS A 103 15.39 -14.40 5.94
N ASP A 104 15.91 -13.71 4.91
CA ASP A 104 15.14 -12.87 4.00
C ASP A 104 15.61 -13.04 2.56
N SER A 105 14.82 -13.75 1.77
CA SER A 105 15.13 -14.02 0.37
C SER A 105 15.06 -12.77 -0.52
N ILE A 106 14.24 -11.77 -0.14
CA ILE A 106 14.08 -10.52 -0.89
C ILE A 106 15.33 -9.65 -0.70
N ASP A 107 15.76 -9.47 0.55
CA ASP A 107 16.98 -8.72 0.85
C ASP A 107 18.22 -9.41 0.30
N ALA A 108 18.28 -10.76 0.32
CA ALA A 108 19.35 -11.52 -0.32
C ALA A 108 19.41 -11.22 -1.84
N GLN A 109 18.30 -11.30 -2.55
CA GLN A 109 18.25 -11.01 -3.99
C GLN A 109 18.64 -9.56 -4.28
N ARG A 110 18.13 -8.60 -3.50
CA ARG A 110 18.46 -7.18 -3.65
C ARG A 110 19.97 -6.92 -3.53
N LEU A 111 20.61 -7.55 -2.55
CA LEU A 111 22.05 -7.42 -2.32
C LEU A 111 22.85 -8.05 -3.46
N TYR A 112 22.49 -9.24 -3.92
CA TYR A 112 23.15 -9.87 -5.07
C TYR A 112 23.00 -9.03 -6.35
N ILE A 113 21.79 -8.57 -6.67
CA ILE A 113 21.56 -7.69 -7.82
C ILE A 113 22.40 -6.41 -7.71
N THR A 114 22.48 -5.81 -6.51
CA THR A 114 23.27 -4.61 -6.28
C THR A 114 24.75 -4.87 -6.46
N ALA A 115 25.28 -5.97 -5.91
CA ALA A 115 26.67 -6.37 -6.06
C ALA A 115 27.05 -6.60 -7.54
N ILE A 116 26.21 -7.34 -8.27
CA ILE A 116 26.42 -7.65 -9.69
C ILE A 116 26.34 -6.36 -10.52
N SER A 117 25.36 -5.48 -10.27
CA SER A 117 25.24 -4.21 -11.01
C SER A 117 26.39 -3.22 -10.72
N LYS A 118 27.17 -3.46 -9.67
CA LYS A 118 28.40 -2.72 -9.36
C LYS A 118 29.68 -3.42 -9.84
N GLY A 119 29.58 -4.44 -10.69
CA GLY A 119 30.69 -5.11 -11.35
C GLY A 119 31.23 -6.34 -10.62
N ASN A 120 30.42 -7.04 -9.82
CA ASN A 120 30.82 -8.35 -9.29
C ASN A 120 30.49 -9.46 -10.29
N ASP A 121 31.24 -9.53 -11.38
CA ASP A 121 31.03 -10.50 -12.47
C ASP A 121 31.18 -11.93 -12.00
N ARG A 122 32.12 -12.19 -11.11
CA ARG A 122 32.34 -13.50 -10.51
C ARG A 122 31.12 -14.00 -9.73
N LEU A 123 30.46 -13.10 -9.00
CA LEU A 123 29.20 -13.43 -8.31
C LEU A 123 28.12 -13.82 -9.33
N MET A 124 28.03 -13.11 -10.45
CA MET A 124 27.09 -13.43 -11.52
C MET A 124 27.35 -14.82 -12.10
N GLU A 125 28.60 -15.14 -12.42
CA GLU A 125 29.00 -16.48 -12.92
C GLU A 125 28.64 -17.59 -11.92
N GLU A 126 28.90 -17.37 -10.63
CA GLU A 126 28.52 -18.32 -9.57
C GLU A 126 27.00 -18.51 -9.50
N ARG A 127 26.21 -17.43 -9.55
CA ARG A 127 24.74 -17.52 -9.52
C ARG A 127 24.20 -18.25 -10.75
N ILE A 128 24.75 -18.01 -11.93
CA ILE A 128 24.43 -18.75 -13.16
C ILE A 128 24.72 -20.24 -12.97
N ARG A 129 25.91 -20.59 -12.48
CA ARG A 129 26.27 -22.00 -12.25
C ARG A 129 25.32 -22.69 -11.25
N LEU A 130 24.92 -22.01 -10.18
CA LEU A 130 23.95 -22.54 -9.21
C LEU A 130 22.54 -22.68 -9.81
N ALA A 131 22.12 -21.74 -10.64
CA ALA A 131 20.86 -21.79 -11.36
C ALA A 131 20.81 -22.98 -12.33
N ASP A 132 21.86 -23.18 -13.11
CA ASP A 132 21.98 -24.32 -14.04
C ASP A 132 22.05 -25.67 -13.30
N ASN A 133 22.58 -25.69 -12.07
CA ASN A 133 22.57 -26.86 -11.18
C ASN A 133 21.27 -27.06 -10.40
N GLY A 134 20.20 -26.32 -10.72
CA GLY A 134 18.85 -26.57 -10.19
C GLY A 134 18.46 -25.76 -8.96
N SER A 135 19.27 -24.78 -8.53
CA SER A 135 18.87 -23.85 -7.46
C SER A 135 17.74 -22.93 -7.92
N THR A 136 16.53 -23.17 -7.45
CA THR A 136 15.35 -22.34 -7.78
C THR A 136 15.53 -20.88 -7.39
N PHE A 137 16.16 -20.63 -6.25
CA PHE A 137 16.48 -19.27 -5.81
C PHE A 137 17.38 -18.55 -6.84
N ASP A 138 18.43 -19.22 -7.30
CA ASP A 138 19.38 -18.65 -8.27
C ASP A 138 18.77 -18.55 -9.66
N GLN A 139 17.91 -19.49 -10.06
CA GLN A 139 17.12 -19.41 -11.30
C GLN A 139 16.27 -18.13 -11.31
N MET A 140 15.54 -17.86 -10.22
CA MET A 140 14.75 -16.64 -10.08
C MET A 140 15.61 -15.37 -10.08
N LEU A 141 16.73 -15.39 -9.37
CA LEU A 141 17.67 -14.27 -9.30
C LEU A 141 18.26 -13.95 -10.69
N VAL A 142 18.81 -14.95 -11.37
CA VAL A 142 19.44 -14.80 -12.69
C VAL A 142 18.42 -14.36 -13.74
N ALA A 143 17.20 -14.94 -13.72
CA ALA A 143 16.10 -14.52 -14.59
C ALA A 143 15.75 -13.04 -14.37
N THR A 144 15.65 -12.60 -13.12
CA THR A 144 15.35 -11.20 -12.75
C THR A 144 16.45 -10.23 -13.20
N ILE A 145 17.72 -10.64 -13.11
CA ILE A 145 18.87 -9.85 -13.57
C ILE A 145 18.79 -9.62 -15.08
N TYR A 146 18.60 -10.70 -15.87
CA TYR A 146 18.48 -10.59 -17.33
C TYR A 146 17.22 -9.83 -17.76
N HIS A 147 16.09 -10.02 -17.09
CA HIS A 147 14.85 -9.30 -17.42
C HIS A 147 14.97 -7.79 -17.20
N ASN A 148 15.63 -7.38 -16.12
CA ASN A 148 15.77 -5.96 -15.76
C ASN A 148 17.00 -5.29 -16.39
N GLY A 149 17.96 -6.05 -16.91
CA GLY A 149 19.22 -5.51 -17.42
C GLY A 149 20.06 -4.85 -16.31
N LYS A 150 20.08 -5.42 -15.10
CA LYS A 150 20.83 -4.88 -13.96
C LYS A 150 22.14 -5.63 -13.77
N GLY A 151 23.24 -5.02 -14.18
CA GLY A 151 24.59 -5.63 -14.15
C GLY A 151 24.89 -6.51 -15.37
N THR A 152 23.99 -6.55 -16.36
CA THR A 152 24.17 -7.16 -17.65
C THR A 152 23.19 -6.51 -18.64
N ASP A 153 23.36 -6.74 -19.93
CA ASP A 153 22.37 -6.32 -20.92
C ASP A 153 21.05 -7.05 -20.70
N LYS A 154 19.95 -6.32 -20.91
CA LYS A 154 18.61 -6.94 -20.85
C LYS A 154 18.48 -8.05 -21.88
N ASN A 155 18.07 -9.23 -21.44
CA ASN A 155 17.89 -10.41 -22.30
C ASN A 155 16.66 -11.21 -21.89
N ASP A 156 15.53 -10.89 -22.51
CA ASP A 156 14.26 -11.57 -22.21
C ASP A 156 14.28 -13.07 -22.62
N ALA A 157 15.14 -13.50 -23.55
CA ALA A 157 15.28 -14.92 -23.90
C ALA A 157 15.97 -15.72 -22.78
N LEU A 158 17.06 -15.19 -22.23
CA LEU A 158 17.72 -15.79 -21.06
C LEU A 158 16.82 -15.71 -19.81
N ALA A 159 16.14 -14.60 -19.60
CA ALA A 159 15.15 -14.50 -18.53
C ALA A 159 14.08 -15.57 -18.63
N THR A 160 13.53 -15.78 -19.83
CA THR A 160 12.54 -16.86 -20.09
C THR A 160 13.13 -18.22 -19.74
N LYS A 161 14.35 -18.55 -20.20
CA LYS A 161 15.01 -19.83 -19.89
C LYS A 161 15.02 -20.10 -18.38
N TYR A 162 15.49 -19.14 -17.58
CA TYR A 162 15.65 -19.35 -16.14
C TYR A 162 14.31 -19.30 -15.38
N TYR A 163 13.36 -18.45 -15.80
CA TYR A 163 12.00 -18.50 -15.23
C TYR A 163 11.30 -19.82 -15.57
N GLU A 164 11.50 -20.39 -16.80
CA GLU A 164 10.98 -21.72 -17.14
C GLU A 164 11.57 -22.83 -16.27
N MET A 165 12.87 -22.77 -15.99
CA MET A 165 13.50 -23.75 -15.10
C MET A 165 12.87 -23.68 -13.70
N ALA A 166 12.71 -22.50 -13.13
CA ALA A 166 12.08 -22.31 -11.84
C ALA A 166 10.59 -22.74 -11.85
N ALA A 167 9.86 -22.39 -12.91
CA ALA A 167 8.45 -22.75 -13.07
C ALA A 167 8.25 -24.28 -13.16
N LYS A 168 9.10 -24.99 -13.91
CA LYS A 168 9.11 -26.45 -14.00
C LYS A 168 9.49 -27.12 -12.67
N ALA A 169 10.30 -26.45 -11.85
CA ALA A 169 10.60 -26.85 -10.47
C ALA A 169 9.46 -26.50 -9.48
N GLN A 170 8.26 -26.20 -9.96
CA GLN A 170 7.06 -25.88 -9.19
C GLN A 170 7.16 -24.60 -8.34
N SER A 171 8.09 -23.70 -8.67
CA SER A 171 8.13 -22.38 -8.03
C SER A 171 6.91 -21.55 -8.44
N VAL A 172 6.07 -21.23 -7.48
CA VAL A 172 4.89 -20.38 -7.69
C VAL A 172 5.30 -18.99 -8.24
N ASP A 173 6.33 -18.39 -7.65
CA ASP A 173 6.89 -17.12 -8.13
C ASP A 173 7.47 -17.26 -9.55
N GLY A 174 8.15 -18.39 -9.83
CA GLY A 174 8.68 -18.69 -11.15
C GLY A 174 7.58 -18.78 -12.21
N GLN A 175 6.51 -19.49 -11.90
CA GLN A 175 5.33 -19.61 -12.79
C GLN A 175 4.67 -18.25 -13.03
N ARG A 176 4.46 -17.45 -11.99
CA ARG A 176 3.88 -16.11 -12.11
C ARG A 176 4.75 -15.18 -12.94
N GLN A 177 6.06 -15.10 -12.66
CA GLN A 177 6.97 -14.22 -13.40
C GLN A 177 7.11 -14.62 -14.87
N LEU A 178 7.15 -15.92 -15.14
CA LEU A 178 7.15 -16.45 -16.50
C LEU A 178 5.87 -16.06 -17.25
N ALA A 179 4.71 -16.22 -16.61
CA ALA A 179 3.43 -15.82 -17.18
C ALA A 179 3.37 -14.32 -17.49
N LEU A 180 3.84 -13.48 -16.58
CA LEU A 180 3.95 -12.03 -16.80
C LEU A 180 4.89 -11.69 -17.96
N LEU A 181 6.01 -12.38 -18.07
CA LEU A 181 6.94 -12.19 -19.18
C LEU A 181 6.31 -12.61 -20.53
N TYR A 182 5.55 -13.70 -20.56
CA TYR A 182 4.79 -14.10 -21.75
C TYR A 182 3.68 -13.09 -22.11
N MET A 183 3.02 -12.48 -21.13
CA MET A 183 2.07 -11.38 -21.40
C MET A 183 2.78 -10.18 -22.05
N ASN A 184 3.93 -9.78 -21.52
CA ASN A 184 4.71 -8.66 -22.04
C ASN A 184 5.25 -8.93 -23.47
N THR A 185 5.56 -10.18 -23.76
CA THR A 185 6.04 -10.62 -25.09
C THR A 185 4.90 -11.06 -26.03
N ARG A 186 3.65 -10.73 -25.70
CA ARG A 186 2.45 -11.02 -26.51
C ARG A 186 2.22 -12.51 -26.81
N GLN A 187 2.48 -13.36 -25.84
CA GLN A 187 2.23 -14.82 -25.89
C GLN A 187 1.21 -15.22 -24.80
N PRO A 188 -0.05 -14.73 -24.89
CA PRO A 188 -1.04 -14.92 -23.83
C PRO A 188 -1.49 -16.38 -23.64
N ASP A 189 -1.34 -17.21 -24.67
CA ASP A 189 -1.59 -18.66 -24.61
C ASP A 189 -0.65 -19.37 -23.62
N LYS A 190 0.63 -19.07 -23.68
CA LYS A 190 1.61 -19.57 -22.71
C LYS A 190 1.43 -18.93 -21.33
N ALA A 191 1.11 -17.64 -21.29
CA ALA A 191 0.84 -16.95 -20.04
C ALA A 191 -0.33 -17.58 -19.29
N ALA A 192 -1.44 -17.91 -19.99
CA ALA A 192 -2.61 -18.53 -19.37
C ALA A 192 -2.29 -19.87 -18.71
N GLN A 193 -1.45 -20.71 -19.35
CA GLN A 193 -1.02 -21.99 -18.79
C GLN A 193 -0.29 -21.81 -17.46
N TRP A 194 0.66 -20.87 -17.40
CA TRP A 194 1.46 -20.66 -16.21
C TRP A 194 0.72 -19.89 -15.11
N PHE A 195 -0.15 -18.93 -15.46
CA PHE A 195 -1.05 -18.32 -14.47
C PHE A 195 -1.98 -19.36 -13.85
N LYS A 196 -2.53 -20.26 -14.67
CA LYS A 196 -3.36 -21.34 -14.14
C LYS A 196 -2.56 -22.24 -13.19
N ALA A 197 -1.36 -22.65 -13.56
CA ALA A 197 -0.50 -23.49 -12.73
C ALA A 197 -0.16 -22.82 -11.37
N ALA A 198 0.12 -21.51 -11.37
CA ALA A 198 0.37 -20.77 -10.14
C ALA A 198 -0.91 -20.55 -9.32
N ALA A 199 -2.05 -20.27 -9.96
CA ALA A 199 -3.34 -20.13 -9.31
C ALA A 199 -3.79 -21.43 -8.63
N ASP A 200 -3.58 -22.57 -9.27
CA ASP A 200 -3.87 -23.91 -8.70
C ASP A 200 -3.03 -24.18 -7.43
N GLN A 201 -1.90 -23.50 -7.26
CA GLN A 201 -1.10 -23.49 -6.03
C GLN A 201 -1.49 -22.38 -5.04
N GLY A 202 -2.54 -21.63 -5.30
CA GLY A 202 -3.08 -20.61 -4.43
C GLY A 202 -2.48 -19.21 -4.60
N ASP A 203 -1.73 -18.95 -5.68
CA ASP A 203 -1.17 -17.63 -5.97
C ASP A 203 -2.26 -16.62 -6.32
N LEU A 204 -2.42 -15.63 -5.46
CA LEU A 204 -3.51 -14.67 -5.55
C LEU A 204 -3.44 -13.76 -6.80
N PRO A 205 -2.27 -13.17 -7.16
CA PRO A 205 -2.16 -12.45 -8.42
C PRO A 205 -2.46 -13.31 -9.65
N SER A 206 -1.99 -14.55 -9.69
CA SER A 206 -2.22 -15.46 -10.81
C SER A 206 -3.70 -15.87 -10.91
N THR A 207 -4.39 -16.04 -9.79
CA THR A 207 -5.84 -16.25 -9.74
C THR A 207 -6.59 -15.09 -10.42
N TYR A 208 -6.18 -13.86 -10.15
CA TYR A 208 -6.73 -12.69 -10.83
C TYR A 208 -6.44 -12.68 -12.33
N TYR A 209 -5.18 -12.90 -12.73
CA TYR A 209 -4.81 -12.83 -14.15
C TYR A 209 -5.48 -13.93 -14.98
N ILE A 210 -5.58 -15.18 -14.49
CA ILE A 210 -6.28 -16.24 -15.23
C ILE A 210 -7.78 -15.91 -15.36
N GLY A 211 -8.40 -15.34 -14.32
CA GLY A 211 -9.78 -14.84 -14.37
C GLY A 211 -9.97 -13.82 -15.49
N ARG A 212 -9.06 -12.84 -15.61
CA ARG A 212 -9.07 -11.83 -16.68
C ARG A 212 -8.93 -12.45 -18.06
N LEU A 213 -7.97 -13.37 -18.26
CA LEU A 213 -7.75 -14.02 -19.55
C LEU A 213 -8.95 -14.84 -20.00
N LEU A 214 -9.64 -15.52 -19.07
CA LEU A 214 -10.86 -16.28 -19.36
C LEU A 214 -12.04 -15.35 -19.72
N ILE A 215 -12.19 -14.23 -19.05
CA ILE A 215 -13.23 -13.23 -19.36
C ILE A 215 -12.98 -12.62 -20.74
N ASP A 216 -11.74 -12.24 -21.03
CA ASP A 216 -11.36 -11.58 -22.28
C ASP A 216 -11.24 -12.54 -23.47
N GLY A 217 -11.08 -13.84 -23.24
CA GLY A 217 -10.77 -14.84 -24.28
C GLY A 217 -9.37 -14.64 -24.90
N LYS A 218 -8.42 -14.10 -24.12
CA LYS A 218 -7.06 -13.82 -24.61
C LYS A 218 -6.12 -14.99 -24.32
N GLY A 219 -5.65 -15.66 -25.38
CA GLY A 219 -4.72 -16.80 -25.27
C GLY A 219 -5.33 -18.07 -24.69
N ILE A 220 -6.60 -18.06 -24.39
CA ILE A 220 -7.37 -19.18 -23.88
C ILE A 220 -8.79 -19.07 -24.43
N ARG A 221 -9.49 -20.21 -24.59
CA ARG A 221 -10.91 -20.18 -24.95
C ARG A 221 -11.67 -19.35 -23.92
N GLN A 222 -12.46 -18.39 -24.39
CA GLN A 222 -13.28 -17.56 -23.53
C GLN A 222 -14.25 -18.42 -22.70
N ASP A 223 -14.22 -18.20 -21.40
CA ASP A 223 -15.17 -18.76 -20.44
C ASP A 223 -15.43 -17.69 -19.36
N VAL A 224 -16.40 -16.84 -19.65
CA VAL A 224 -16.73 -15.69 -18.79
C VAL A 224 -17.18 -16.15 -17.40
N GLN A 225 -17.95 -17.25 -17.32
CA GLN A 225 -18.44 -17.75 -16.02
C GLN A 225 -17.30 -18.24 -15.14
N GLN A 226 -16.42 -19.06 -15.70
CA GLN A 226 -15.24 -19.54 -14.97
C GLN A 226 -14.30 -18.38 -14.61
N GLY A 227 -14.16 -17.41 -15.51
CA GLY A 227 -13.36 -16.20 -15.26
C GLY A 227 -13.88 -15.37 -14.09
N VAL A 228 -15.20 -15.21 -13.98
CA VAL A 228 -15.84 -14.51 -12.84
C VAL A 228 -15.61 -15.28 -11.53
N ILE A 229 -15.63 -16.61 -11.55
CA ILE A 229 -15.34 -17.42 -10.34
C ILE A 229 -13.92 -17.15 -9.83
N TYR A 230 -12.91 -17.16 -10.71
CA TYR A 230 -11.54 -16.82 -10.33
C TYR A 230 -11.41 -15.36 -9.85
N MET A 231 -12.10 -14.43 -10.53
CA MET A 231 -12.10 -13.02 -10.14
C MET A 231 -12.69 -12.82 -8.75
N LEU A 232 -13.81 -13.49 -8.46
CA LEU A 232 -14.49 -13.43 -7.17
C LEU A 232 -13.65 -14.06 -6.05
N ASP A 233 -12.97 -15.19 -6.31
CA ASP A 233 -12.02 -15.78 -5.35
C ASP A 233 -10.90 -14.78 -4.99
N ALA A 234 -10.28 -14.18 -5.99
CA ALA A 234 -9.24 -13.17 -5.76
C ALA A 234 -9.77 -11.95 -4.99
N ALA A 235 -10.98 -11.47 -5.32
CA ALA A 235 -11.60 -10.33 -4.65
C ALA A 235 -11.93 -10.62 -3.18
N ASN A 236 -12.47 -11.80 -2.88
CA ASN A 236 -12.78 -12.24 -1.52
C ASN A 236 -11.53 -12.43 -0.66
N ARG A 237 -10.40 -12.72 -1.27
CA ARG A 237 -9.09 -12.79 -0.62
C ARG A 237 -8.37 -11.44 -0.56
N ASN A 238 -9.11 -10.33 -0.68
CA ASN A 238 -8.65 -8.95 -0.58
C ASN A 238 -7.67 -8.49 -1.67
N PHE A 239 -7.73 -9.05 -2.88
CA PHE A 239 -6.96 -8.51 -4.00
C PHE A 239 -7.67 -7.29 -4.58
N ALA A 240 -7.19 -6.10 -4.26
CA ALA A 240 -7.85 -4.83 -4.55
C ALA A 240 -8.13 -4.60 -6.05
N GLN A 241 -7.27 -5.11 -6.93
CA GLN A 241 -7.48 -5.06 -8.38
C GLN A 241 -8.71 -5.89 -8.78
N ALA A 242 -8.82 -7.12 -8.26
CA ALA A 242 -9.96 -8.00 -8.51
C ALA A 242 -11.26 -7.42 -7.96
N GLN A 243 -11.22 -6.80 -6.77
CA GLN A 243 -12.38 -6.11 -6.20
C GLN A 243 -12.88 -5.00 -7.11
N CYS A 244 -11.97 -4.17 -7.63
CA CYS A 244 -12.34 -3.12 -8.56
C CYS A 244 -12.92 -3.67 -9.88
N ASP A 245 -12.31 -4.71 -10.42
CA ASP A 245 -12.79 -5.34 -11.65
C ASP A 245 -14.11 -6.09 -11.46
N MET A 246 -14.38 -6.66 -10.26
CA MET A 246 -15.73 -7.15 -9.91
C MET A 246 -16.77 -6.03 -9.96
N GLY A 247 -16.42 -4.84 -9.49
CA GLY A 247 -17.26 -3.65 -9.64
C GLY A 247 -17.58 -3.35 -11.11
N ASP A 248 -16.58 -3.39 -12.00
CA ASP A 248 -16.78 -3.20 -13.44
C ASP A 248 -17.70 -4.29 -14.03
N LEU A 249 -17.50 -5.57 -13.66
CA LEU A 249 -18.33 -6.69 -14.13
C LEU A 249 -19.80 -6.51 -13.74
N TYR A 250 -20.10 -6.11 -12.51
CA TYR A 250 -21.48 -5.81 -12.08
C TYR A 250 -22.04 -4.56 -12.75
N ALA A 251 -21.23 -3.51 -12.94
CA ALA A 251 -21.67 -2.27 -13.59
C ALA A 251 -22.07 -2.51 -15.06
N GLU A 252 -21.37 -3.38 -15.76
CA GLU A 252 -21.58 -3.70 -17.17
C GLU A 252 -22.50 -4.91 -17.39
N GLY A 253 -22.62 -5.81 -16.43
CA GLY A 253 -23.37 -7.07 -16.53
C GLY A 253 -22.60 -8.15 -17.30
N ILE A 254 -21.26 -8.19 -17.15
CA ILE A 254 -20.41 -9.19 -17.82
C ILE A 254 -20.25 -10.42 -16.92
N GLY A 255 -20.83 -11.54 -17.34
CA GLY A 255 -20.80 -12.80 -16.59
C GLY A 255 -21.59 -12.82 -15.29
N VAL A 256 -22.16 -11.68 -14.90
CA VAL A 256 -23.06 -11.49 -13.77
C VAL A 256 -24.26 -10.66 -14.21
N ARG A 257 -25.36 -10.71 -13.47
CA ARG A 257 -26.48 -9.78 -13.71
C ARG A 257 -26.02 -8.36 -13.41
N LYS A 258 -26.32 -7.43 -14.32
CA LYS A 258 -26.04 -5.99 -14.12
C LYS A 258 -26.69 -5.49 -12.83
N ASP A 259 -25.88 -4.92 -11.95
CA ASP A 259 -26.29 -4.44 -10.63
C ASP A 259 -25.37 -3.29 -10.18
N GLN A 260 -25.90 -2.07 -10.18
CA GLN A 260 -25.13 -0.88 -9.81
C GLN A 260 -24.85 -0.81 -8.30
N GLU A 261 -25.70 -1.38 -7.44
CA GLU A 261 -25.48 -1.39 -5.99
C GLU A 261 -24.33 -2.33 -5.64
N GLN A 262 -24.31 -3.52 -6.26
CA GLN A 262 -23.16 -4.44 -6.12
C GLN A 262 -21.88 -3.83 -6.69
N ALA A 263 -21.96 -3.13 -7.83
CA ALA A 263 -20.80 -2.44 -8.40
C ALA A 263 -20.22 -1.40 -7.42
N ALA A 264 -21.07 -0.53 -6.88
CA ALA A 264 -20.66 0.48 -5.90
C ALA A 264 -20.06 -0.14 -4.63
N THR A 265 -20.65 -1.24 -4.15
CA THR A 265 -20.13 -1.99 -3.00
C THR A 265 -18.71 -2.51 -3.27
N TRP A 266 -18.48 -3.11 -4.42
CA TRP A 266 -17.15 -3.62 -4.78
C TRP A 266 -16.13 -2.49 -4.97
N TYR A 267 -16.50 -1.36 -5.60
CA TYR A 267 -15.63 -0.19 -5.68
C TYR A 267 -15.28 0.38 -4.30
N GLN A 268 -16.24 0.37 -3.37
CA GLN A 268 -16.01 0.80 -1.99
C GLN A 268 -15.00 -0.11 -1.29
N VAL A 269 -15.16 -1.44 -1.41
CA VAL A 269 -14.21 -2.40 -0.83
C VAL A 269 -12.82 -2.24 -1.47
N ALA A 270 -12.75 -2.06 -2.79
CA ALA A 270 -11.50 -1.81 -3.50
C ALA A 270 -10.82 -0.51 -3.03
N ALA A 271 -11.58 0.57 -2.85
CA ALA A 271 -11.08 1.85 -2.36
C ALA A 271 -10.52 1.72 -0.94
N TRP A 272 -11.20 1.01 -0.05
CA TRP A 272 -10.73 0.73 1.32
C TRP A 272 -9.44 -0.11 1.33
N ASN A 273 -9.24 -0.96 0.32
CA ASN A 273 -8.01 -1.72 0.11
C ASN A 273 -6.96 -0.98 -0.75
N ASN A 274 -7.02 0.36 -0.78
CA ASN A 274 -6.07 1.24 -1.46
C ASN A 274 -6.01 1.10 -2.99
N SER A 275 -7.05 0.58 -3.65
CA SER A 275 -7.15 0.60 -5.11
C SER A 275 -7.43 2.02 -5.59
N VAL A 276 -6.45 2.65 -6.26
CA VAL A 276 -6.62 4.01 -6.81
C VAL A 276 -7.73 4.05 -7.87
N LYS A 277 -7.84 3.00 -8.70
CA LYS A 277 -8.97 2.84 -9.64
C LYS A 277 -10.29 2.68 -8.89
N GLY A 278 -10.31 1.91 -7.78
CA GLY A 278 -11.49 1.77 -6.92
C GLY A 278 -11.93 3.08 -6.30
N MET A 279 -10.99 3.90 -5.79
CA MET A 279 -11.26 5.25 -5.27
C MET A 279 -11.90 6.14 -6.35
N TRP A 280 -11.37 6.09 -7.57
CA TRP A 280 -11.89 6.85 -8.70
C TRP A 280 -13.31 6.42 -9.08
N GLN A 281 -13.56 5.13 -9.19
CA GLN A 281 -14.89 4.59 -9.52
C GLN A 281 -15.91 4.88 -8.43
N LEU A 282 -15.52 4.76 -7.16
CA LEU A 282 -16.38 5.10 -6.02
C LEU A 282 -16.73 6.59 -6.03
N ALA A 283 -15.77 7.47 -6.34
CA ALA A 283 -16.03 8.90 -6.50
C ALA A 283 -17.06 9.17 -7.61
N ASN A 284 -16.97 8.47 -8.74
CA ASN A 284 -17.99 8.56 -9.81
C ASN A 284 -19.35 8.05 -9.33
N CYS A 285 -19.40 6.94 -8.58
CA CYS A 285 -20.65 6.44 -8.01
C CYS A 285 -21.34 7.51 -7.13
N TYR A 286 -20.59 8.17 -6.25
CA TYR A 286 -21.11 9.26 -5.43
C TYR A 286 -21.50 10.51 -6.25
N THR A 287 -20.77 10.81 -7.33
CA THR A 287 -21.06 11.97 -8.18
C THR A 287 -22.39 11.82 -8.91
N TYR A 288 -22.68 10.62 -9.41
CA TYR A 288 -23.85 10.38 -10.27
C TYR A 288 -24.98 9.60 -9.59
N GLY A 289 -24.78 9.12 -8.37
CA GLY A 289 -25.75 8.30 -7.66
C GLY A 289 -25.88 6.88 -8.23
N ASN A 290 -24.81 6.34 -8.82
CA ASN A 290 -24.83 5.02 -9.45
C ASN A 290 -24.67 3.92 -8.38
N GLY A 291 -25.77 3.27 -8.02
CA GLY A 291 -25.79 2.18 -7.04
C GLY A 291 -25.56 2.62 -5.59
N ILE A 292 -25.36 3.87 -5.36
CA ILE A 292 -25.22 4.49 -4.03
C ILE A 292 -25.88 5.86 -4.06
N ARG A 293 -26.34 6.33 -2.92
CA ARG A 293 -26.90 7.68 -2.82
C ARG A 293 -25.86 8.71 -3.25
N GLN A 294 -26.27 9.67 -4.08
CA GLN A 294 -25.45 10.80 -4.49
C GLN A 294 -24.99 11.61 -3.28
N ASP A 295 -23.68 11.87 -3.20
CA ASP A 295 -23.03 12.61 -2.10
C ASP A 295 -21.76 13.29 -2.65
N TYR A 296 -21.81 14.61 -2.79
CA TYR A 296 -20.70 15.37 -3.38
C TYR A 296 -19.51 15.55 -2.44
N ASP A 297 -19.71 15.51 -1.12
CA ASP A 297 -18.62 15.54 -0.15
C ASP A 297 -17.80 14.25 -0.25
N GLN A 298 -18.48 13.09 -0.32
CA GLN A 298 -17.81 11.80 -0.53
C GLN A 298 -17.15 11.71 -1.90
N ALA A 299 -17.81 12.20 -2.95
CA ALA A 299 -17.21 12.25 -4.29
C ALA A 299 -15.91 13.07 -4.29
N LEU A 300 -15.93 14.26 -3.69
CA LEU A 300 -14.77 15.14 -3.60
C LEU A 300 -13.62 14.51 -2.81
N PHE A 301 -13.93 13.86 -1.68
CA PHE A 301 -12.94 13.14 -0.88
C PHE A 301 -12.25 12.03 -1.70
N TRP A 302 -13.02 11.15 -2.34
CA TRP A 302 -12.45 10.01 -3.06
C TRP A 302 -11.71 10.43 -4.33
N PHE A 303 -12.14 11.49 -5.04
CA PHE A 303 -11.35 12.09 -6.12
C PHE A 303 -10.03 12.68 -5.62
N ALA A 304 -10.03 13.32 -4.43
CA ALA A 304 -8.83 13.86 -3.83
C ALA A 304 -7.83 12.75 -3.48
N GLU A 305 -8.31 11.66 -2.89
CA GLU A 305 -7.48 10.49 -2.59
C GLU A 305 -6.93 9.83 -3.88
N ALA A 306 -7.77 9.62 -4.88
CA ALA A 306 -7.33 9.06 -6.16
C ALA A 306 -6.29 9.96 -6.85
N SER A 307 -6.51 11.28 -6.84
CA SER A 307 -5.59 12.26 -7.43
C SER A 307 -4.24 12.28 -6.72
N ALA A 308 -4.21 12.24 -5.39
CA ALA A 308 -3.00 12.19 -4.60
C ALA A 308 -2.17 10.90 -4.85
N ASN A 309 -2.86 9.80 -5.21
CA ASN A 309 -2.26 8.50 -5.47
C ASN A 309 -2.04 8.18 -6.95
N GLY A 310 -1.98 9.18 -7.82
CA GLY A 310 -1.55 9.02 -9.22
C GLY A 310 -2.59 9.32 -10.30
N TYR A 311 -3.87 9.56 -9.95
CA TYR A 311 -4.94 9.89 -10.90
C TYR A 311 -5.13 11.41 -11.13
N ARG A 312 -4.14 12.22 -10.79
CA ARG A 312 -4.21 13.69 -10.94
C ARG A 312 -4.57 14.12 -12.36
N ARG A 313 -3.91 13.58 -13.38
CA ARG A 313 -4.20 13.91 -14.79
C ARG A 313 -5.61 13.48 -15.22
N SER A 314 -6.11 12.37 -14.68
CA SER A 314 -7.47 11.90 -14.93
C SER A 314 -8.48 12.88 -14.33
N PHE A 315 -8.20 13.39 -13.12
CA PHE A 315 -9.05 14.40 -12.49
C PHE A 315 -9.02 15.74 -13.26
N GLU A 316 -7.86 16.20 -13.71
CA GLU A 316 -7.75 17.43 -14.50
C GLU A 316 -8.61 17.35 -15.78
N LYS A 317 -8.56 16.25 -16.53
CA LYS A 317 -9.42 16.02 -17.69
C LYS A 317 -10.91 15.93 -17.35
N PHE A 318 -11.22 15.26 -16.24
CA PHE A 318 -12.59 15.15 -15.75
C PHE A 318 -13.15 16.54 -15.42
N ILE A 319 -12.41 17.37 -14.69
CA ILE A 319 -12.80 18.75 -14.35
C ILE A 319 -13.00 19.62 -15.58
N GLU A 320 -12.14 19.53 -16.59
CA GLU A 320 -12.32 20.25 -17.84
C GLU A 320 -13.68 19.92 -18.50
N SER A 321 -14.06 18.63 -18.48
CA SER A 321 -15.38 18.20 -18.97
C SER A 321 -16.53 18.71 -18.10
N GLU A 322 -16.39 18.70 -16.78
CA GLU A 322 -17.41 19.19 -15.84
C GLU A 322 -17.61 20.71 -15.94
N ILE A 323 -16.52 21.48 -16.12
CA ILE A 323 -16.56 22.94 -16.36
C ILE A 323 -17.33 23.23 -17.65
N ALA A 324 -16.97 22.55 -18.75
CA ALA A 324 -17.61 22.78 -20.06
C ALA A 324 -19.13 22.53 -20.04
N LYS A 325 -19.59 21.62 -19.18
CA LYS A 325 -21.00 21.27 -19.01
C LYS A 325 -21.71 22.08 -17.93
N SER A 326 -20.98 22.89 -17.13
CA SER A 326 -21.50 23.61 -15.95
C SER A 326 -22.32 22.71 -15.00
N THR A 327 -21.80 21.51 -14.72
CA THR A 327 -22.54 20.48 -13.95
C THR A 327 -22.79 20.93 -12.52
N PRO A 328 -23.79 20.35 -11.83
CA PRO A 328 -23.99 20.59 -10.40
C PRO A 328 -22.76 20.25 -9.56
N PHE A 329 -22.02 19.20 -9.90
CA PHE A 329 -20.80 18.83 -9.18
C PHE A 329 -19.70 19.88 -9.32
N TYR A 330 -19.49 20.43 -10.53
CA TYR A 330 -18.57 21.56 -10.70
C TYR A 330 -18.96 22.77 -9.85
N ASN A 331 -20.25 23.15 -9.88
CA ASN A 331 -20.76 24.26 -9.08
C ASN A 331 -20.60 24.01 -7.57
N TYR A 332 -20.72 22.75 -7.13
CA TYR A 332 -20.47 22.37 -5.76
C TYR A 332 -18.99 22.58 -5.37
N MET A 333 -18.07 22.07 -6.17
CA MET A 333 -16.62 22.25 -5.93
C MET A 333 -16.21 23.71 -5.94
N ALA A 334 -16.68 24.50 -6.91
CA ALA A 334 -16.43 25.93 -6.97
C ALA A 334 -17.01 26.67 -5.75
N GLY A 335 -18.21 26.27 -5.30
CA GLY A 335 -18.84 26.77 -4.09
C GLY A 335 -18.04 26.46 -2.82
N MET A 336 -17.49 25.23 -2.71
CA MET A 336 -16.61 24.83 -1.62
C MET A 336 -15.31 25.66 -1.62
N LYS A 337 -14.71 25.88 -2.77
CA LYS A 337 -13.54 26.75 -2.93
C LYS A 337 -13.84 28.18 -2.46
N ALA A 338 -14.95 28.75 -2.91
CA ALA A 338 -15.40 30.10 -2.50
C ALA A 338 -15.64 30.15 -0.97
N TYR A 339 -16.30 29.13 -0.40
CA TYR A 339 -16.55 29.05 1.04
C TYR A 339 -15.26 29.02 1.87
N ILE A 340 -14.28 28.22 1.48
CA ILE A 340 -12.97 28.13 2.15
C ILE A 340 -12.23 29.48 2.08
N ASN A 341 -12.36 30.19 0.95
CA ASN A 341 -11.77 31.51 0.75
C ASN A 341 -12.57 32.66 1.43
N ASN A 342 -13.63 32.33 2.20
CA ASN A 342 -14.55 33.26 2.86
C ASN A 342 -15.37 34.13 1.88
N ASP A 343 -15.46 33.79 0.60
CA ASP A 343 -16.39 34.38 -0.36
C ASP A 343 -17.77 33.73 -0.24
N TYR A 344 -18.50 34.11 0.81
CA TYR A 344 -19.78 33.48 1.13
C TYR A 344 -20.91 33.86 0.17
N ASP A 345 -20.84 35.01 -0.49
CA ASP A 345 -21.85 35.40 -1.47
C ASP A 345 -21.74 34.56 -2.75
N GLU A 346 -20.53 34.33 -3.25
CA GLU A 346 -20.29 33.43 -4.38
C GLU A 346 -20.58 31.97 -4.00
N ALA A 347 -20.13 31.51 -2.85
CA ALA A 347 -20.46 30.18 -2.33
C ALA A 347 -21.98 29.95 -2.29
N MET A 348 -22.72 30.89 -1.74
CA MET A 348 -24.19 30.86 -1.66
C MET A 348 -24.82 30.82 -3.05
N ARG A 349 -24.31 31.60 -4.01
CA ARG A 349 -24.80 31.60 -5.40
C ARG A 349 -24.65 30.23 -6.04
N LEU A 350 -23.48 29.64 -5.91
CA LEU A 350 -23.13 28.33 -6.50
C LEU A 350 -23.91 27.20 -5.84
N PHE A 351 -24.01 27.16 -4.51
CA PHE A 351 -24.79 26.13 -3.81
C PHE A 351 -26.29 26.19 -4.14
N LYS A 352 -26.84 27.37 -4.43
CA LYS A 352 -28.23 27.49 -4.94
C LYS A 352 -28.41 26.85 -6.32
N ILE A 353 -27.39 26.83 -7.17
CA ILE A 353 -27.45 26.10 -8.45
C ILE A 353 -27.54 24.59 -8.17
N VAL A 354 -26.73 24.10 -7.23
CA VAL A 354 -26.73 22.70 -6.80
C VAL A 354 -28.10 22.30 -6.21
N ASP A 355 -28.66 23.13 -5.33
CA ASP A 355 -30.00 22.91 -4.73
C ASP A 355 -31.12 22.88 -5.78
N LYS A 356 -31.07 23.75 -6.79
CA LYS A 356 -32.02 23.75 -7.93
C LYS A 356 -31.97 22.43 -8.71
N ALA A 357 -30.80 21.78 -8.76
CA ALA A 357 -30.64 20.46 -9.35
C ALA A 357 -31.17 19.32 -8.42
N LYS A 358 -31.79 19.67 -7.28
CA LYS A 358 -32.31 18.75 -6.27
C LYS A 358 -31.23 17.85 -5.60
N ILE A 359 -30.02 18.33 -5.52
CA ILE A 359 -28.90 17.68 -4.82
C ILE A 359 -28.90 18.17 -3.37
N ALA A 360 -29.02 17.25 -2.42
CA ALA A 360 -29.20 17.55 -1.00
C ALA A 360 -28.00 18.35 -0.41
N ASP A 361 -26.81 18.13 -0.93
CA ASP A 361 -25.57 18.82 -0.49
C ASP A 361 -25.65 20.34 -0.76
N GLY A 362 -26.30 20.76 -1.85
CA GLY A 362 -26.56 22.18 -2.11
C GLY A 362 -27.33 22.84 -0.98
N LYS A 363 -28.42 22.20 -0.52
CA LYS A 363 -29.24 22.70 0.60
C LYS A 363 -28.48 22.67 1.92
N THR A 364 -27.72 21.62 2.17
CA THR A 364 -26.85 21.48 3.35
C THR A 364 -25.87 22.64 3.42
N MET A 365 -25.13 22.90 2.32
CA MET A 365 -24.13 23.96 2.29
C MET A 365 -24.73 25.39 2.31
N ILE A 366 -25.90 25.60 1.77
CA ILE A 366 -26.66 26.86 1.97
C ILE A 366 -26.95 27.07 3.46
N ALA A 367 -27.38 26.04 4.17
CA ALA A 367 -27.64 26.14 5.60
C ALA A 367 -26.35 26.36 6.41
N VAL A 368 -25.26 25.72 6.02
CA VAL A 368 -23.92 25.95 6.60
C VAL A 368 -23.47 27.41 6.42
N CYS A 369 -23.69 27.98 5.24
CA CYS A 369 -23.43 29.43 5.02
C CYS A 369 -24.28 30.30 5.96
N TYR A 370 -25.58 30.01 6.11
CA TYR A 370 -26.41 30.75 7.07
C TYR A 370 -25.96 30.58 8.53
N ALA A 371 -25.41 29.43 8.88
CA ALA A 371 -24.87 29.18 10.20
C ALA A 371 -23.53 29.91 10.45
N ASN A 372 -22.78 30.29 9.43
CA ASN A 372 -21.44 30.87 9.58
C ASN A 372 -21.50 32.30 10.13
N SER A 373 -20.76 32.60 11.23
CA SER A 373 -20.72 33.92 11.85
C SER A 373 -20.00 34.97 11.03
N LYS A 374 -19.11 34.58 10.16
CA LYS A 374 -18.37 35.50 9.29
C LYS A 374 -19.20 35.97 8.10
N TYR A 375 -20.31 35.29 7.80
CA TYR A 375 -21.19 35.69 6.70
C TYR A 375 -22.09 36.86 7.12
N ALA A 376 -22.03 37.98 6.41
CA ALA A 376 -22.80 39.18 6.73
C ALA A 376 -24.33 38.94 6.74
N LYS A 377 -24.82 37.99 5.95
CA LYS A 377 -26.23 37.57 5.88
C LYS A 377 -26.53 36.32 6.71
N SER A 378 -25.72 36.05 7.76
CA SER A 378 -25.89 34.91 8.66
C SER A 378 -27.29 34.88 9.29
N ASN A 379 -27.90 33.70 9.28
CA ASN A 379 -29.19 33.45 9.92
C ASN A 379 -29.25 32.01 10.50
N PRO A 380 -28.68 31.81 11.69
CA PRO A 380 -28.60 30.47 12.31
C PRO A 380 -29.96 29.81 12.54
N LYS A 381 -31.03 30.56 12.85
CA LYS A 381 -32.39 30.01 12.98
C LYS A 381 -32.88 29.41 11.68
N LYS A 382 -32.59 30.07 10.55
CA LYS A 382 -32.91 29.54 9.23
C LYS A 382 -32.08 28.31 8.92
N ALA A 383 -30.78 28.30 9.29
CA ALA A 383 -29.92 27.13 9.14
C ALA A 383 -30.50 25.91 9.86
N VAL A 384 -30.87 26.05 11.14
CA VAL A 384 -31.51 24.97 11.92
C VAL A 384 -32.77 24.46 11.21
N LYS A 385 -33.67 25.37 10.81
CA LYS A 385 -34.91 25.02 10.11
C LYS A 385 -34.68 24.22 8.83
N GLU A 386 -33.71 24.61 8.01
CA GLU A 386 -33.44 23.93 6.74
C GLU A 386 -32.71 22.59 6.97
N LEU A 387 -31.76 22.52 7.89
CA LEU A 387 -31.08 21.26 8.21
C LEU A 387 -32.04 20.22 8.82
N THR A 388 -32.96 20.63 9.71
CA THR A 388 -33.94 19.71 10.29
C THR A 388 -34.80 19.01 9.23
N LYS A 389 -35.12 19.66 8.10
CA LYS A 389 -35.93 19.07 7.03
C LYS A 389 -35.23 17.94 6.27
N ILE A 390 -33.89 17.90 6.30
CA ILE A 390 -33.10 16.98 5.49
C ILE A 390 -32.18 16.08 6.33
N ALA A 391 -32.10 16.30 7.65
CA ALA A 391 -31.22 15.54 8.54
C ALA A 391 -31.58 14.06 8.64
N ASP A 392 -32.83 13.70 8.35
CA ASP A 392 -33.24 12.28 8.39
C ASP A 392 -32.59 11.45 7.29
N ASP A 393 -32.28 12.08 6.20
CA ASP A 393 -31.76 11.43 5.00
C ASP A 393 -30.38 11.94 4.56
N ASN A 394 -29.77 12.89 5.23
CA ASN A 394 -28.46 13.43 4.86
C ASN A 394 -27.53 13.48 6.07
N ALA A 395 -26.50 12.64 6.04
CA ALA A 395 -25.55 12.47 7.13
C ALA A 395 -24.78 13.77 7.47
N ALA A 396 -24.39 14.54 6.45
CA ALA A 396 -23.72 15.82 6.64
C ALA A 396 -24.65 16.86 7.27
N ALA A 397 -25.90 16.96 6.80
CA ALA A 397 -26.91 17.83 7.41
C ALA A 397 -27.18 17.46 8.87
N CYS A 398 -27.28 16.17 9.18
CA CYS A 398 -27.43 15.66 10.51
C CYS A 398 -26.25 16.08 11.42
N PHE A 399 -25.03 15.93 10.96
CA PHE A 399 -23.81 16.36 11.67
C PHE A 399 -23.77 17.87 11.91
N TYR A 400 -24.08 18.69 10.91
CA TYR A 400 -24.10 20.14 11.09
C TYR A 400 -25.24 20.58 12.02
N LEU A 401 -26.42 19.95 11.95
CA LEU A 401 -27.51 20.22 12.89
C LEU A 401 -27.11 19.89 14.33
N ALA A 402 -26.45 18.76 14.55
CA ALA A 402 -25.90 18.38 15.86
C ALA A 402 -24.98 19.46 16.42
N SER A 403 -24.06 19.97 15.60
CA SER A 403 -23.13 21.03 16.01
C SER A 403 -23.84 22.33 16.42
N LEU A 404 -24.96 22.67 15.77
CA LEU A 404 -25.77 23.84 16.14
C LEU A 404 -26.47 23.65 17.49
N TYR A 405 -26.98 22.46 17.80
CA TYR A 405 -27.55 22.12 19.12
C TYR A 405 -26.47 22.13 20.21
N GLU A 406 -25.29 21.60 19.96
CA GLU A 406 -24.19 21.55 20.92
C GLU A 406 -23.75 22.94 21.38
N VAL A 407 -23.63 23.91 20.45
CA VAL A 407 -23.21 25.27 20.77
C VAL A 407 -24.37 26.22 21.11
N GLY A 408 -25.62 25.81 20.84
CA GLY A 408 -26.79 26.67 21.06
C GLY A 408 -26.95 27.76 20.01
N ARG A 409 -26.54 27.50 18.76
CA ARG A 409 -26.55 28.49 17.70
C ARG A 409 -27.82 28.41 16.83
N GLY A 410 -28.67 29.41 16.94
CA GLY A 410 -29.97 29.45 16.28
C GLY A 410 -31.03 28.55 16.90
N VAL A 411 -30.67 27.84 17.97
CA VAL A 411 -31.52 26.93 18.75
C VAL A 411 -31.03 26.95 20.21
N LYS A 412 -31.87 26.53 21.16
CA LYS A 412 -31.43 26.35 22.56
C LYS A 412 -30.35 25.27 22.60
N LYS A 413 -29.27 25.53 23.35
CA LYS A 413 -28.22 24.56 23.59
C LYS A 413 -28.80 23.29 24.20
N ASP A 414 -28.53 22.14 23.57
CA ASP A 414 -29.01 20.83 23.99
C ASP A 414 -28.01 19.77 23.56
N PHE A 415 -27.17 19.32 24.51
CA PHE A 415 -26.13 18.35 24.22
C PHE A 415 -26.70 16.95 23.97
N ASP A 416 -27.77 16.57 24.68
CA ASP A 416 -28.36 15.24 24.50
C ASP A 416 -28.93 15.08 23.10
N LYS A 417 -29.62 16.13 22.62
CA LYS A 417 -30.10 16.17 21.23
C LYS A 417 -28.96 16.22 20.22
N ALA A 418 -27.88 16.94 20.51
CA ALA A 418 -26.68 16.95 19.67
C ALA A 418 -26.05 15.54 19.58
N LEU A 419 -25.94 14.83 20.71
CA LEU A 419 -25.38 13.49 20.77
C LEU A 419 -26.21 12.48 19.96
N GLU A 420 -27.55 12.51 20.08
CA GLU A 420 -28.43 11.69 19.24
C GLU A 420 -28.19 11.92 17.76
N LEU A 421 -28.09 13.18 17.35
CA LEU A 421 -27.86 13.54 15.95
C LEU A 421 -26.46 13.16 15.46
N TYR A 422 -25.43 13.29 16.31
CA TYR A 422 -24.07 12.81 15.97
C TYR A 422 -24.04 11.30 15.80
N ILE A 423 -24.71 10.53 16.68
CA ILE A 423 -24.82 9.07 16.55
C ILE A 423 -25.52 8.71 15.24
N LYS A 424 -26.65 9.35 14.95
CA LYS A 424 -27.38 9.14 13.69
C LYS A 424 -26.51 9.44 12.47
N ALA A 425 -25.76 10.55 12.48
CA ALA A 425 -24.84 10.89 11.38
C ALA A 425 -23.74 9.84 11.21
N ALA A 426 -23.19 9.32 12.31
CA ALA A 426 -22.14 8.30 12.29
C ALA A 426 -22.67 6.94 11.78
N GLU A 427 -23.89 6.55 12.16
CA GLU A 427 -24.59 5.36 11.66
C GLU A 427 -24.91 5.46 10.16
N MET A 428 -25.19 6.67 9.68
CA MET A 428 -25.31 6.97 8.24
C MET A 428 -23.95 7.01 7.52
N GLY A 429 -22.85 6.73 8.22
CA GLY A 429 -21.52 6.64 7.65
C GLY A 429 -20.73 7.96 7.60
N ASN A 430 -21.18 9.05 8.25
CA ASN A 430 -20.44 10.32 8.24
C ASN A 430 -19.14 10.21 9.02
N PRO A 431 -17.96 10.33 8.37
CA PRO A 431 -16.68 10.13 9.05
C PRO A 431 -16.31 11.26 10.02
N ALA A 432 -16.79 12.49 9.79
CA ALA A 432 -16.60 13.59 10.73
C ALA A 432 -17.36 13.33 12.04
N ALA A 433 -18.59 12.79 11.96
CA ALA A 433 -19.36 12.38 13.13
C ALA A 433 -18.68 11.21 13.86
N GLN A 434 -18.17 10.22 13.13
CA GLN A 434 -17.42 9.08 13.69
C GLN A 434 -16.18 9.57 14.45
N CYS A 435 -15.34 10.41 13.86
CA CYS A 435 -14.20 10.99 14.55
C CYS A 435 -14.61 11.77 15.79
N TYR A 436 -15.66 12.58 15.68
CA TYR A 436 -16.13 13.44 16.78
C TYR A 436 -16.70 12.64 17.95
N LEU A 437 -17.50 11.62 17.69
CA LEU A 437 -17.99 10.71 18.72
C LEU A 437 -16.86 9.91 19.38
N GLY A 438 -15.89 9.46 18.59
CA GLY A 438 -14.66 8.87 19.12
C GLY A 438 -13.99 9.81 20.12
N ASP A 439 -13.90 11.10 19.80
CA ASP A 439 -13.33 12.14 20.67
C ASP A 439 -14.17 12.34 21.95
N ILE A 440 -15.50 12.39 21.83
CA ILE A 440 -16.42 12.52 22.98
C ILE A 440 -16.23 11.35 23.95
N TYR A 441 -16.25 10.11 23.47
CA TYR A 441 -16.10 8.93 24.33
C TYR A 441 -14.68 8.73 24.84
N TYR A 442 -13.66 9.11 24.07
CA TYR A 442 -12.26 9.06 24.53
C TYR A 442 -12.00 10.00 25.70
N GLU A 443 -12.57 11.21 25.68
CA GLU A 443 -12.39 12.23 26.72
C GLU A 443 -13.39 12.09 27.87
N GLY A 444 -14.51 11.42 27.67
CA GLY A 444 -15.64 11.43 28.61
C GLY A 444 -16.35 12.80 28.66
N ARG A 445 -16.45 13.49 27.51
CA ARG A 445 -17.00 14.85 27.42
C ARG A 445 -18.53 14.82 27.45
N ASN A 446 -19.11 15.20 28.59
CA ASN A 446 -20.56 15.13 28.89
C ASN A 446 -21.17 13.71 28.76
N VAL A 447 -20.35 12.70 28.70
CA VAL A 447 -20.70 11.28 28.72
C VAL A 447 -19.68 10.53 29.59
N GLU A 448 -20.00 9.33 30.03
CA GLU A 448 -18.99 8.46 30.67
C GLU A 448 -17.90 8.10 29.69
N GLN A 449 -16.63 8.19 30.13
CA GLN A 449 -15.47 7.81 29.31
C GLN A 449 -15.56 6.34 28.91
N ASN A 450 -15.43 6.07 27.61
CA ASN A 450 -15.51 4.71 27.09
C ASN A 450 -14.56 4.51 25.90
N TYR A 451 -13.39 3.96 26.19
CA TYR A 451 -12.37 3.70 25.16
C TYR A 451 -12.80 2.68 24.10
N GLN A 452 -13.68 1.70 24.46
CA GLN A 452 -14.18 0.73 23.48
C GLN A 452 -15.02 1.44 22.41
N LYS A 453 -16.02 2.23 22.84
CA LYS A 453 -16.84 3.02 21.89
C LYS A 453 -15.99 4.00 21.09
N ALA A 454 -14.99 4.64 21.73
CA ALA A 454 -14.09 5.55 21.02
C ALA A 454 -13.33 4.84 19.90
N VAL A 455 -12.76 3.67 20.19
CA VAL A 455 -12.03 2.84 19.23
C VAL A 455 -12.96 2.39 18.10
N ASP A 456 -14.18 1.92 18.41
CA ASP A 456 -15.13 1.46 17.39
C ASP A 456 -15.43 2.58 16.37
N PHE A 457 -15.67 3.80 16.85
CA PHE A 457 -15.90 4.96 15.99
C PHE A 457 -14.65 5.38 15.20
N TYR A 458 -13.46 5.35 15.81
CA TYR A 458 -12.21 5.66 15.10
C TYR A 458 -11.91 4.63 14.02
N LEU A 459 -12.12 3.33 14.29
CA LEU A 459 -11.93 2.28 13.30
C LEU A 459 -12.92 2.39 12.13
N ALA A 460 -14.16 2.82 12.40
CA ALA A 460 -15.14 3.09 11.35
C ALA A 460 -14.68 4.23 10.42
N ALA A 461 -14.12 5.31 10.98
CA ALA A 461 -13.56 6.41 10.19
C ALA A 461 -12.24 6.01 9.49
N GLU A 462 -11.39 5.20 10.15
CA GLU A 462 -10.15 4.68 9.56
C GLU A 462 -10.45 3.83 8.33
N LYS A 463 -11.44 2.96 8.40
CA LYS A 463 -11.87 2.11 7.29
C LYS A 463 -12.25 2.93 6.05
N GLN A 464 -12.77 4.13 6.24
CA GLN A 464 -13.08 5.08 5.17
C GLN A 464 -11.89 5.97 4.77
N HIS A 465 -10.69 5.77 5.33
CA HIS A 465 -9.52 6.63 5.16
C HIS A 465 -9.70 8.09 5.60
N GLN A 466 -10.68 8.36 6.46
CA GLN A 466 -11.10 9.71 6.85
C GLN A 466 -10.86 10.03 8.34
N LEU A 467 -9.84 9.43 8.96
CA LEU A 467 -9.40 9.86 10.29
C LEU A 467 -8.85 11.29 10.23
N ASN A 468 -9.39 12.17 11.07
CA ASN A 468 -8.76 13.47 11.28
C ASN A 468 -7.52 13.36 12.19
N SER A 469 -6.71 14.42 12.27
CA SER A 469 -5.45 14.42 13.03
C SER A 469 -5.63 14.09 14.53
N ASN A 470 -6.75 14.52 15.17
CA ASN A 470 -7.00 14.21 16.58
C ASN A 470 -7.38 12.74 16.77
N ALA A 471 -8.32 12.25 15.96
CA ALA A 471 -8.72 10.85 15.97
C ALA A 471 -7.53 9.91 15.69
N THR A 472 -6.66 10.26 14.75
CA THR A 472 -5.43 9.52 14.46
C THR A 472 -4.52 9.39 15.68
N LYS A 473 -4.26 10.50 16.37
CA LYS A 473 -3.41 10.53 17.58
C LYS A 473 -4.01 9.69 18.71
N ARG A 474 -5.33 9.78 18.90
CA ARG A 474 -6.05 9.07 19.98
C ARG A 474 -6.17 7.58 19.70
N LEU A 475 -6.42 7.19 18.45
CA LEU A 475 -6.40 5.79 18.07
C LEU A 475 -4.99 5.20 18.21
N ALA A 476 -3.95 5.95 17.87
CA ALA A 476 -2.57 5.55 18.10
C ALA A 476 -2.25 5.38 19.59
N ASP A 477 -2.75 6.28 20.47
CA ASP A 477 -2.65 6.14 21.93
C ASP A 477 -3.37 4.86 22.43
N CYS A 478 -4.54 4.54 21.88
CA CYS A 478 -5.25 3.32 22.20
C CYS A 478 -4.43 2.06 21.84
N TYR A 479 -3.83 2.01 20.65
CA TYR A 479 -2.92 0.92 20.27
C TYR A 479 -1.67 0.87 21.14
N GLN A 480 -1.06 2.02 21.46
CA GLN A 480 0.15 2.05 22.28
C GLN A 480 -0.10 1.51 23.70
N LYS A 481 -1.29 1.75 24.26
CA LYS A 481 -1.64 1.42 25.66
C LYS A 481 -2.53 0.19 25.80
N GLY A 482 -2.93 -0.46 24.73
CA GLY A 482 -3.85 -1.60 24.77
C GLY A 482 -5.22 -1.21 25.33
N ARG A 483 -5.84 -0.11 24.86
CA ARG A 483 -7.13 0.40 25.33
C ARG A 483 -8.26 0.11 24.36
N GLY A 484 -9.49 0.05 24.89
CA GLY A 484 -10.70 -0.10 24.07
C GLY A 484 -10.76 -1.43 23.32
N GLY A 485 -10.38 -2.54 23.98
CA GLY A 485 -10.39 -3.88 23.39
C GLY A 485 -9.25 -4.17 22.40
N LEU A 486 -8.36 -3.20 22.18
CA LEU A 486 -7.17 -3.42 21.35
C LEU A 486 -6.04 -4.05 22.17
N GLU A 487 -5.30 -4.95 21.55
CA GLU A 487 -3.98 -5.37 22.08
C GLU A 487 -2.95 -4.25 21.89
N ALA A 488 -1.97 -4.18 22.79
CA ALA A 488 -0.92 -3.18 22.68
C ALA A 488 -0.05 -3.46 21.46
N ASP A 489 -0.03 -2.52 20.52
CA ASP A 489 0.73 -2.59 19.25
C ASP A 489 1.42 -1.24 18.96
N THR A 490 2.66 -1.12 19.42
CA THR A 490 3.48 0.08 19.21
C THR A 490 3.85 0.29 17.74
N LYS A 491 3.97 -0.79 16.95
CA LYS A 491 4.26 -0.70 15.52
C LYS A 491 3.07 -0.12 14.76
N ARG A 492 1.86 -0.60 15.06
CA ARG A 492 0.62 -0.07 14.48
C ARG A 492 0.40 1.40 14.85
N ALA A 493 0.61 1.74 16.14
CA ALA A 493 0.55 3.13 16.60
C ALA A 493 1.51 4.05 15.83
N LYS A 494 2.76 3.63 15.65
CA LYS A 494 3.76 4.37 14.86
C LYS A 494 3.32 4.53 13.41
N THR A 495 2.86 3.47 12.76
CA THR A 495 2.38 3.50 11.37
C THR A 495 1.22 4.48 11.17
N LEU A 496 0.30 4.56 12.13
CA LEU A 496 -0.80 5.54 12.09
C LEU A 496 -0.30 6.98 12.12
N LEU A 497 0.69 7.28 12.97
CA LEU A 497 1.25 8.62 13.14
C LEU A 497 2.15 9.06 11.99
N GLU A 498 2.74 8.12 11.26
CA GLU A 498 3.59 8.38 10.09
C GLU A 498 2.78 8.70 8.82
N LYS A 499 1.48 8.37 8.80
CA LYS A 499 0.61 8.76 7.68
C LYS A 499 0.43 10.28 7.69
N PRO A 500 0.84 11.00 6.63
CA PRO A 500 0.62 12.44 6.58
C PRO A 500 -0.89 12.71 6.59
N SER A 501 -1.36 13.56 7.50
CA SER A 501 -2.72 14.11 7.41
C SER A 501 -2.73 15.10 6.25
N THR A 502 -2.90 14.60 5.03
CA THR A 502 -2.92 15.43 3.84
C THR A 502 -4.33 15.99 3.67
N ASN A 503 -4.46 17.31 3.68
CA ASN A 503 -5.68 17.97 3.23
C ASN A 503 -5.73 17.91 1.69
N ASN A 504 -5.97 16.70 1.18
CA ASN A 504 -5.99 16.43 -0.25
C ASN A 504 -7.13 17.18 -0.97
N ILE A 505 -8.22 17.45 -0.25
CA ILE A 505 -9.36 18.24 -0.78
C ILE A 505 -8.93 19.67 -1.11
N SER A 506 -8.25 20.37 -0.21
CA SER A 506 -7.78 21.75 -0.48
C SER A 506 -6.86 21.78 -1.70
N LYS A 507 -5.92 20.84 -1.80
CA LYS A 507 -5.04 20.72 -2.97
C LYS A 507 -5.81 20.41 -4.27
N LEU A 508 -6.86 19.60 -4.18
CA LEU A 508 -7.72 19.30 -5.32
C LEU A 508 -8.50 20.54 -5.79
N LEU A 509 -9.06 21.32 -4.85
CA LEU A 509 -9.82 22.54 -5.15
C LEU A 509 -8.95 23.64 -5.77
N GLU A 510 -7.63 23.64 -5.56
CA GLU A 510 -6.70 24.54 -6.25
C GLU A 510 -6.65 24.30 -7.76
N LEU A 511 -6.96 23.07 -8.22
CA LEU A 511 -6.99 22.74 -9.66
C LEU A 511 -8.22 23.31 -10.38
N ILE A 512 -9.23 23.75 -9.65
CA ILE A 512 -10.42 24.41 -10.21
C ILE A 512 -10.07 25.87 -10.49
N LYS A 513 -10.10 26.25 -11.75
CA LYS A 513 -9.83 27.64 -12.20
C LYS A 513 -11.00 28.57 -11.90
#